data_8d33f2ee813ce6633f08a8d8553ae861
#
_entry.id   8d33f2ee813ce6633f08a8d8553ae861
#
_cell.length_a   1.000
_cell.length_b   1.000
_cell.length_c   1.000
_cell.angle_alpha   90.00
_cell.angle_beta   90.00
_cell.angle_gamma   90.00
#
_symmetry.space_group_name_H-M   'P 1'
#
loop_
_entity.id
_entity.type
_entity.pdbx_description
1 polymer ?
#
loop_
_entity_poly.entity_id
_entity_poly.type
_entity_poly.pdbx_seq_one_letter_code
_entity_poly.pdbx_strand_id
1 'polypeptide(L)'
;RKANIFLYFYAGDAYYYWNIFLSGLISVSLFAIIFISFVNYKLKYIKELKADLDILSSGDLEHSIYIKGKDELGELAYGIDQMRLSILTHQKLEEEMRSNSSKLVTAMSHDLRTPLTSLMGYLELLDRNKYENEEQLRLFIKKSLNQAIRINSMANQLFEYFFVYSSEYEELDLEPLDADTLFGQILTEYILSLESQGFVVNTNFCSVNGTVNVKIEMLQRIFDNIYSNLLKYADKSKELNISVYKEDNFLILKMSNTVSPERNENESTNIGLNTCRRIMEYHNGSFEANEKDGIFEVVLKFMLV
;
A
#
# COMPACT_ATOMS: atom_id res chain seq x y z
N ARG A 1 -86.99 27.34 -48.76
CA ARG A 1 -85.55 27.62 -48.95
C ARG A 1 -84.81 28.00 -47.67
N LYS A 2 -85.48 28.63 -46.69
CA LYS A 2 -84.80 29.03 -45.42
C LYS A 2 -84.53 27.80 -44.52
N ALA A 3 -85.32 26.75 -44.52
CA ALA A 3 -85.14 25.55 -43.70
C ALA A 3 -83.90 24.68 -44.18
N ASN A 4 -83.75 24.61 -45.49
CA ASN A 4 -82.54 23.85 -46.06
C ASN A 4 -81.19 24.52 -45.76
N ILE A 5 -81.15 25.83 -45.66
CA ILE A 5 -79.92 26.57 -45.32
C ILE A 5 -79.52 26.33 -43.85
N PHE A 6 -80.46 26.25 -42.95
CA PHE A 6 -80.26 25.92 -41.52
C PHE A 6 -79.78 24.52 -41.31
N LEU A 7 -80.33 23.53 -42.03
CA LEU A 7 -79.82 22.14 -41.98
C LEU A 7 -78.40 21.98 -42.53
N TYR A 8 -78.06 22.70 -43.57
CA TYR A 8 -76.72 22.68 -44.14
C TYR A 8 -75.66 23.28 -43.19
N PHE A 9 -76.01 24.34 -42.50
CA PHE A 9 -75.13 25.00 -41.52
C PHE A 9 -74.93 24.07 -40.29
N TYR A 10 -75.96 23.45 -39.75
CA TYR A 10 -75.84 22.55 -38.64
C TYR A 10 -75.15 21.25 -38.93
N ALA A 11 -75.23 20.73 -40.13
CA ALA A 11 -74.45 19.56 -40.60
C ALA A 11 -73.00 19.87 -40.82
N GLY A 12 -72.64 21.09 -41.27
CA GLY A 12 -71.26 21.55 -41.45
C GLY A 12 -70.51 21.67 -40.12
N ASP A 13 -71.17 22.22 -39.10
CA ASP A 13 -70.57 22.34 -37.77
C ASP A 13 -70.36 20.98 -37.08
N ALA A 14 -71.32 20.10 -37.19
CA ALA A 14 -71.17 18.72 -36.65
C ALA A 14 -70.02 17.96 -37.33
N TYR A 15 -69.90 18.06 -38.65
CA TYR A 15 -68.81 17.45 -39.41
C TYR A 15 -67.42 18.03 -39.02
N TYR A 16 -67.39 19.32 -38.75
CA TYR A 16 -66.15 20.02 -38.30
C TYR A 16 -65.71 19.50 -36.90
N TYR A 17 -66.61 19.41 -35.93
CA TYR A 17 -66.33 18.89 -34.60
C TYR A 17 -65.94 17.40 -34.61
N TRP A 18 -66.55 16.58 -35.48
CA TRP A 18 -66.19 15.20 -35.64
C TRP A 18 -64.79 15.04 -36.22
N ASN A 19 -64.36 15.85 -37.18
CA ASN A 19 -63.00 15.84 -37.73
C ASN A 19 -61.95 16.24 -36.64
N ILE A 20 -62.22 17.24 -35.87
CA ILE A 20 -61.35 17.64 -34.75
C ILE A 20 -61.25 16.51 -33.73
N PHE A 21 -62.35 15.89 -33.34
CA PHE A 21 -62.33 14.77 -32.41
C PHE A 21 -61.57 13.57 -32.95
N LEU A 22 -61.77 13.20 -34.20
CA LEU A 22 -61.08 12.06 -34.85
C LEU A 22 -59.58 12.35 -35.01
N SER A 23 -59.22 13.54 -35.41
CA SER A 23 -57.80 13.94 -35.53
C SER A 23 -57.09 13.96 -34.17
N GLY A 24 -57.79 14.41 -33.13
CA GLY A 24 -57.31 14.37 -31.74
C GLY A 24 -57.05 12.92 -31.27
N LEU A 25 -58.01 12.05 -31.54
CA LEU A 25 -57.91 10.62 -31.18
C LEU A 25 -56.77 9.92 -31.91
N ILE A 26 -56.58 10.18 -33.19
CA ILE A 26 -55.45 9.66 -33.97
C ILE A 26 -54.14 10.19 -33.43
N SER A 27 -54.02 11.49 -33.11
CA SER A 27 -52.83 12.10 -32.56
C SER A 27 -52.42 11.49 -31.19
N VAL A 28 -53.41 11.30 -30.28
CA VAL A 28 -53.18 10.67 -29.00
C VAL A 28 -52.77 9.19 -29.15
N SER A 29 -53.41 8.46 -30.07
CA SER A 29 -53.06 7.08 -30.33
C SER A 29 -51.65 6.93 -30.89
N LEU A 30 -51.26 7.79 -31.85
CA LEU A 30 -49.91 7.79 -32.43
C LEU A 30 -48.86 8.14 -31.33
N PHE A 31 -49.14 9.14 -30.51
CA PHE A 31 -48.26 9.48 -29.39
C PHE A 31 -48.11 8.31 -28.40
N ALA A 32 -49.22 7.64 -28.07
CA ALA A 32 -49.19 6.49 -27.16
C ALA A 32 -48.36 5.33 -27.70
N ILE A 33 -48.47 5.05 -29.02
CA ILE A 33 -47.67 3.99 -29.68
C ILE A 33 -46.18 4.33 -29.62
N ILE A 34 -45.80 5.55 -29.98
CA ILE A 34 -44.41 6.01 -29.93
C ILE A 34 -43.86 5.95 -28.51
N PHE A 35 -44.63 6.45 -27.54
CA PHE A 35 -44.23 6.47 -26.14
C PHE A 35 -44.05 5.05 -25.56
N ILE A 36 -45.01 4.15 -25.79
CA ILE A 36 -44.88 2.75 -25.38
C ILE A 36 -43.69 2.06 -26.03
N SER A 37 -43.44 2.30 -27.31
CA SER A 37 -42.26 1.77 -28.01
C SER A 37 -40.96 2.25 -27.39
N PHE A 38 -40.87 3.54 -27.06
CA PHE A 38 -39.73 4.13 -26.39
C PHE A 38 -39.50 3.54 -24.99
N VAL A 39 -40.57 3.43 -24.19
CA VAL A 39 -40.52 2.83 -22.84
C VAL A 39 -40.07 1.35 -22.93
N ASN A 40 -40.63 0.57 -23.85
CA ASN A 40 -40.24 -0.83 -24.01
C ASN A 40 -38.76 -0.98 -24.42
N TYR A 41 -38.25 -0.08 -25.29
CA TYR A 41 -36.84 -0.05 -25.65
C TYR A 41 -35.93 0.18 -24.43
N LYS A 42 -36.31 1.14 -23.56
CA LYS A 42 -35.55 1.39 -22.33
C LYS A 42 -35.65 0.25 -21.32
N LEU A 43 -36.82 -0.32 -21.15
CA LEU A 43 -37.04 -1.49 -20.28
C LEU A 43 -36.23 -2.72 -20.73
N LYS A 44 -36.10 -2.91 -22.04
CA LYS A 44 -35.24 -3.98 -22.57
C LYS A 44 -33.78 -3.81 -22.16
N TYR A 45 -33.25 -2.60 -22.27
CA TYR A 45 -31.88 -2.32 -21.87
C TYR A 45 -31.64 -2.50 -20.36
N ILE A 46 -32.61 -2.11 -19.53
CA ILE A 46 -32.54 -2.35 -18.07
C ILE A 46 -32.50 -3.87 -17.77
N LYS A 47 -33.27 -4.69 -18.50
CA LYS A 47 -33.22 -6.15 -18.35
C LYS A 47 -31.89 -6.75 -18.79
N GLU A 48 -31.30 -6.24 -19.88
CA GLU A 48 -29.95 -6.63 -20.34
C GLU A 48 -28.92 -6.28 -19.25
N LEU A 49 -28.93 -5.04 -18.73
CA LEU A 49 -28.01 -4.61 -17.68
C LEU A 49 -28.18 -5.42 -16.38
N LYS A 50 -29.41 -5.80 -16.02
CA LYS A 50 -29.67 -6.71 -14.91
C LYS A 50 -29.02 -8.07 -15.13
N ALA A 51 -29.14 -8.64 -16.34
CA ALA A 51 -28.53 -9.94 -16.66
C ALA A 51 -27.00 -9.87 -16.56
N ASP A 52 -26.37 -8.78 -17.03
CA ASP A 52 -24.94 -8.55 -16.89
C ASP A 52 -24.53 -8.47 -15.41
N LEU A 53 -25.32 -7.78 -14.56
CA LEU A 53 -25.10 -7.72 -13.12
C LEU A 53 -25.23 -9.10 -12.43
N ASP A 54 -26.18 -9.93 -12.87
CA ASP A 54 -26.36 -11.29 -12.33
C ASP A 54 -25.11 -12.16 -12.67
N ILE A 55 -24.52 -11.98 -13.87
CA ILE A 55 -23.25 -12.64 -14.26
C ILE A 55 -22.10 -12.15 -13.37
N LEU A 56 -21.94 -10.83 -13.20
CA LEU A 56 -20.90 -10.27 -12.34
C LEU A 56 -21.04 -10.75 -10.89
N SER A 57 -22.26 -10.83 -10.37
CA SER A 57 -22.55 -11.31 -9.02
C SER A 57 -22.23 -12.79 -8.82
N SER A 58 -22.20 -13.59 -9.90
CA SER A 58 -21.76 -14.99 -9.89
C SER A 58 -20.23 -15.15 -9.85
N GLY A 59 -19.48 -14.03 -9.93
CA GLY A 59 -18.03 -14.01 -9.86
C GLY A 59 -17.31 -13.90 -11.19
N ASP A 60 -18.02 -13.91 -12.32
CA ASP A 60 -17.42 -13.69 -13.66
C ASP A 60 -17.20 -12.20 -13.92
N LEU A 61 -16.07 -11.70 -13.47
CA LEU A 61 -15.64 -10.31 -13.67
C LEU A 61 -14.99 -10.07 -15.04
N GLU A 62 -14.74 -11.11 -15.83
CA GLU A 62 -14.22 -10.92 -17.20
C GLU A 62 -15.34 -10.54 -18.17
N HIS A 63 -16.60 -10.82 -17.85
CA HIS A 63 -17.74 -10.38 -18.63
C HIS A 63 -17.84 -8.86 -18.63
N SER A 64 -17.70 -8.23 -19.84
CA SER A 64 -17.78 -6.77 -19.98
C SER A 64 -19.24 -6.31 -20.10
N ILE A 65 -19.58 -5.19 -19.46
CA ILE A 65 -20.92 -4.60 -19.55
C ILE A 65 -21.08 -3.85 -20.87
N TYR A 66 -22.18 -4.11 -21.58
CA TYR A 66 -22.48 -3.40 -22.80
C TYR A 66 -23.04 -2.01 -22.53
N ILE A 67 -22.23 -0.97 -22.75
CA ILE A 67 -22.60 0.43 -22.55
C ILE A 67 -23.35 0.94 -23.78
N LYS A 68 -24.62 1.34 -23.59
CA LYS A 68 -25.50 1.79 -24.67
C LYS A 68 -26.14 3.13 -24.35
N GLY A 69 -25.96 4.10 -25.23
CA GLY A 69 -26.52 5.44 -25.07
C GLY A 69 -25.60 6.40 -24.33
N LYS A 70 -26.05 7.66 -24.28
CA LYS A 70 -25.36 8.77 -23.56
C LYS A 70 -26.33 9.42 -22.55
N ASP A 71 -27.31 8.64 -22.10
CA ASP A 71 -28.28 9.04 -21.09
C ASP A 71 -27.93 8.44 -19.72
N GLU A 72 -28.77 8.66 -18.73
CA GLU A 72 -28.58 8.22 -17.33
C GLU A 72 -28.37 6.70 -17.23
N LEU A 73 -28.99 5.91 -18.13
CA LEU A 73 -28.77 4.46 -18.17
C LEU A 73 -27.39 4.09 -18.74
N GLY A 74 -26.91 4.84 -19.72
CA GLY A 74 -25.55 4.70 -20.25
C GLY A 74 -24.48 5.07 -19.22
N GLU A 75 -24.72 6.15 -18.45
CA GLU A 75 -23.84 6.55 -17.35
C GLU A 75 -23.82 5.50 -16.22
N LEU A 76 -24.98 4.93 -15.88
CA LEU A 76 -25.08 3.86 -14.89
C LEU A 76 -24.31 2.61 -15.34
N ALA A 77 -24.49 2.19 -16.60
CA ALA A 77 -23.77 1.05 -17.16
C ALA A 77 -22.23 1.27 -17.14
N TYR A 78 -21.79 2.48 -17.48
CA TYR A 78 -20.39 2.87 -17.38
C TYR A 78 -19.86 2.81 -15.93
N GLY A 79 -20.61 3.36 -14.96
CA GLY A 79 -20.24 3.31 -13.56
C GLY A 79 -20.09 1.88 -13.02
N ILE A 80 -21.00 0.97 -13.42
CA ILE A 80 -20.93 -0.45 -13.07
C ILE A 80 -19.69 -1.11 -13.71
N ASP A 81 -19.36 -0.81 -14.98
CA ASP A 81 -18.17 -1.36 -15.62
C ASP A 81 -16.87 -0.86 -14.98
N GLN A 82 -16.81 0.41 -14.56
CA GLN A 82 -15.67 0.94 -13.80
C GLN A 82 -15.51 0.24 -12.45
N MET A 83 -16.61 -0.03 -11.74
CA MET A 83 -16.60 -0.81 -10.50
C MET A 83 -16.08 -2.24 -10.75
N ARG A 84 -16.55 -2.90 -11.81
CA ARG A 84 -16.07 -4.22 -12.26
C ARG A 84 -14.55 -4.22 -12.47
N LEU A 85 -14.05 -3.24 -13.24
CA LEU A 85 -12.62 -3.11 -13.53
C LEU A 85 -11.80 -2.89 -12.26
N SER A 86 -12.29 -2.07 -11.32
CA SER A 86 -11.66 -1.84 -10.03
C SER A 86 -11.56 -3.14 -9.22
N ILE A 87 -12.66 -3.89 -9.09
CA ILE A 87 -12.70 -5.18 -8.39
C ILE A 87 -11.71 -6.17 -9.04
N LEU A 88 -11.72 -6.28 -10.37
CA LEU A 88 -10.82 -7.16 -11.11
C LEU A 88 -9.35 -6.80 -10.87
N THR A 89 -9.03 -5.53 -10.84
CA THR A 89 -7.68 -5.03 -10.57
C THR A 89 -7.25 -5.37 -9.14
N HIS A 90 -8.13 -5.16 -8.16
CA HIS A 90 -7.87 -5.52 -6.77
C HIS A 90 -7.65 -7.02 -6.59
N GLN A 91 -8.48 -7.86 -7.22
CA GLN A 91 -8.32 -9.32 -7.14
C GLN A 91 -6.98 -9.78 -7.74
N LYS A 92 -6.59 -9.25 -8.90
CA LYS A 92 -5.29 -9.58 -9.52
C LYS A 92 -4.13 -9.18 -8.62
N LEU A 93 -4.19 -7.98 -8.03
CA LEU A 93 -3.17 -7.52 -7.09
C LEU A 93 -3.09 -8.42 -5.85
N GLU A 94 -4.23 -8.80 -5.29
CA GLU A 94 -4.31 -9.70 -4.13
C GLU A 94 -3.74 -11.11 -4.47
N GLU A 95 -4.07 -11.66 -5.63
CA GLU A 95 -3.51 -12.94 -6.10
C GLU A 95 -1.98 -12.88 -6.29
N GLU A 96 -1.48 -11.80 -6.90
CA GLU A 96 -0.03 -11.58 -7.05
C GLU A 96 0.66 -11.48 -5.69
N MET A 97 0.11 -10.72 -4.76
CA MET A 97 0.64 -10.59 -3.39
C MET A 97 0.64 -11.95 -2.68
N ARG A 98 -0.44 -12.71 -2.75
CA ARG A 98 -0.55 -14.03 -2.15
C ARG A 98 0.44 -15.03 -2.76
N SER A 99 0.59 -15.02 -4.08
CA SER A 99 1.55 -15.86 -4.80
C SER A 99 2.98 -15.51 -4.40
N ASN A 100 3.32 -14.23 -4.35
CA ASN A 100 4.65 -13.75 -3.97
C ASN A 100 4.97 -14.07 -2.50
N SER A 101 4.00 -13.91 -1.61
CA SER A 101 4.12 -14.31 -0.20
C SER A 101 4.40 -15.81 -0.06
N SER A 102 3.66 -16.66 -0.77
CA SER A 102 3.86 -18.12 -0.75
C SER A 102 5.23 -18.54 -1.28
N LYS A 103 5.68 -17.91 -2.37
CA LYS A 103 7.04 -18.16 -2.94
C LYS A 103 8.13 -17.76 -1.97
N LEU A 104 7.97 -16.59 -1.31
CA LEU A 104 8.94 -16.12 -0.33
C LEU A 104 9.02 -17.05 0.87
N VAL A 105 7.89 -17.45 1.47
CA VAL A 105 7.87 -18.41 2.60
C VAL A 105 8.58 -19.71 2.23
N THR A 106 8.33 -20.22 1.03
CA THR A 106 8.96 -21.44 0.53
C THR A 106 10.48 -21.29 0.37
N ALA A 107 10.92 -20.21 -0.27
CA ALA A 107 12.33 -19.89 -0.45
C ALA A 107 13.05 -19.71 0.90
N MET A 108 12.47 -18.89 1.80
CA MET A 108 13.07 -18.64 3.11
C MET A 108 13.08 -19.90 4.00
N SER A 109 12.09 -20.79 3.89
CA SER A 109 12.11 -22.07 4.61
C SER A 109 13.27 -22.95 4.17
N HIS A 110 13.60 -22.94 2.87
CA HIS A 110 14.77 -23.64 2.36
C HIS A 110 16.07 -22.98 2.85
N ASP A 111 16.16 -21.67 2.76
CA ASP A 111 17.37 -20.92 3.10
C ASP A 111 17.65 -20.88 4.61
N LEU A 112 16.61 -20.97 5.47
CA LEU A 112 16.74 -21.13 6.91
C LEU A 112 17.20 -22.54 7.29
N ARG A 113 16.78 -23.58 6.57
CA ARG A 113 17.13 -24.97 6.88
C ARG A 113 18.64 -25.20 6.82
N THR A 114 19.32 -24.62 5.84
CA THR A 114 20.78 -24.79 5.62
C THR A 114 21.61 -24.32 6.82
N PRO A 115 21.51 -23.04 7.27
CA PRO A 115 22.26 -22.57 8.43
C PRO A 115 21.83 -23.27 9.73
N LEU A 116 20.54 -23.63 9.87
CA LEU A 116 20.06 -24.37 11.04
C LEU A 116 20.68 -25.77 11.13
N THR A 117 20.73 -26.49 10.02
CA THR A 117 21.39 -27.81 9.98
C THR A 117 22.89 -27.71 10.30
N SER A 118 23.57 -26.66 9.79
CA SER A 118 24.99 -26.41 10.09
C SER A 118 25.20 -26.06 11.56
N LEU A 119 24.33 -25.21 12.13
CA LEU A 119 24.34 -24.87 13.57
C LEU A 119 24.19 -26.11 14.43
N MET A 120 23.18 -26.92 14.14
CA MET A 120 22.93 -28.18 14.87
C MET A 120 24.14 -29.15 14.76
N GLY A 121 24.76 -29.26 13.58
CA GLY A 121 25.95 -30.09 13.38
C GLY A 121 27.14 -29.65 14.23
N TYR A 122 27.44 -28.35 14.31
CA TYR A 122 28.50 -27.84 15.17
C TYR A 122 28.18 -28.02 16.66
N LEU A 123 26.96 -27.81 17.08
CA LEU A 123 26.52 -28.02 18.47
C LEU A 123 26.60 -29.50 18.86
N GLU A 124 26.24 -30.43 17.95
CA GLU A 124 26.36 -31.85 18.18
C GLU A 124 27.82 -32.32 18.32
N LEU A 125 28.73 -31.74 17.52
CA LEU A 125 30.17 -32.02 17.66
C LEU A 125 30.71 -31.54 19.01
N LEU A 126 30.24 -30.37 19.48
CA LEU A 126 30.59 -29.82 20.78
C LEU A 126 30.03 -30.65 21.93
N ASP A 127 28.76 -31.06 21.87
CA ASP A 127 28.09 -31.86 22.88
C ASP A 127 28.76 -33.27 23.06
N ARG A 128 29.18 -33.83 21.94
CA ARG A 128 29.89 -35.14 21.95
C ARG A 128 31.39 -35.03 22.19
N ASN A 129 31.92 -33.85 22.54
CA ASN A 129 33.35 -33.57 22.72
C ASN A 129 34.21 -34.02 21.53
N LYS A 130 33.70 -33.92 20.29
CA LYS A 130 34.39 -34.27 19.06
C LYS A 130 35.22 -33.14 18.53
N TYR A 131 36.20 -32.66 19.28
CA TYR A 131 37.20 -31.70 18.91
C TYR A 131 38.58 -32.15 19.41
N GLU A 132 39.62 -31.84 18.64
CA GLU A 132 40.99 -32.34 18.91
C GLU A 132 41.73 -31.40 19.87
N ASN A 133 41.42 -30.12 19.88
CA ASN A 133 42.13 -29.10 20.67
C ASN A 133 41.21 -27.88 20.97
N GLU A 134 41.70 -26.98 21.82
CA GLU A 134 41.00 -25.79 22.22
C GLU A 134 40.73 -24.82 21.04
N GLU A 135 41.59 -24.78 20.05
CA GLU A 135 41.42 -23.96 18.85
C GLU A 135 40.24 -24.45 18.04
N GLN A 136 40.09 -25.75 17.84
CA GLN A 136 38.93 -26.34 17.15
C GLN A 136 37.63 -26.18 17.93
N LEU A 137 37.67 -26.25 19.27
CA LEU A 137 36.54 -25.92 20.13
C LEU A 137 36.06 -24.49 19.89
N ARG A 138 36.98 -23.52 19.96
CA ARG A 138 36.67 -22.09 19.70
C ARG A 138 36.16 -21.86 18.29
N LEU A 139 36.71 -22.55 17.28
CA LEU A 139 36.25 -22.47 15.90
C LEU A 139 34.79 -22.95 15.77
N PHE A 140 34.41 -24.10 16.40
CA PHE A 140 33.03 -24.60 16.35
C PHE A 140 32.06 -23.66 17.05
N ILE A 141 32.42 -23.08 18.21
CA ILE A 141 31.63 -22.06 18.89
C ILE A 141 31.41 -20.83 17.98
N LYS A 142 32.50 -20.32 17.38
CA LYS A 142 32.42 -19.16 16.46
C LYS A 142 31.55 -19.46 15.24
N LYS A 143 31.65 -20.64 14.66
CA LYS A 143 30.81 -21.07 13.52
C LYS A 143 29.36 -21.20 13.92
N SER A 144 29.06 -21.74 15.10
CA SER A 144 27.71 -21.84 15.64
C SER A 144 27.09 -20.45 15.83
N LEU A 145 27.84 -19.52 16.44
CA LEU A 145 27.41 -18.14 16.64
C LEU A 145 27.10 -17.45 15.30
N ASN A 146 27.97 -17.60 14.31
CA ASN A 146 27.77 -17.00 12.98
C ASN A 146 26.50 -17.55 12.30
N GLN A 147 26.21 -18.88 12.43
CA GLN A 147 24.97 -19.43 11.88
C GLN A 147 23.73 -18.92 12.64
N ALA A 148 23.80 -18.77 13.96
CA ALA A 148 22.70 -18.22 14.77
C ALA A 148 22.40 -16.76 14.37
N ILE A 149 23.42 -15.93 14.19
CA ILE A 149 23.28 -14.54 13.70
C ILE A 149 22.65 -14.52 12.31
N ARG A 150 23.07 -15.41 11.41
CA ARG A 150 22.49 -15.52 10.06
C ARG A 150 21.00 -15.90 10.10
N ILE A 151 20.63 -16.86 10.93
CA ILE A 151 19.22 -17.28 11.11
C ILE A 151 18.39 -16.11 11.65
N ASN A 152 18.89 -15.39 12.65
CA ASN A 152 18.21 -14.23 13.21
C ASN A 152 18.01 -13.13 12.15
N SER A 153 19.02 -12.84 11.33
CA SER A 153 18.90 -11.88 10.22
C SER A 153 17.82 -12.30 9.21
N MET A 154 17.76 -13.59 8.84
CA MET A 154 16.74 -14.11 7.92
C MET A 154 15.33 -14.06 8.53
N ALA A 155 15.19 -14.34 9.82
CA ALA A 155 13.93 -14.24 10.54
C ALA A 155 13.42 -12.78 10.57
N ASN A 156 14.32 -11.81 10.80
CA ASN A 156 13.98 -10.39 10.75
C ASN A 156 13.56 -9.96 9.33
N GLN A 157 14.24 -10.39 8.28
CA GLN A 157 13.84 -10.11 6.90
C GLN A 157 12.45 -10.68 6.56
N LEU A 158 12.15 -11.90 7.03
CA LEU A 158 10.82 -12.51 6.85
C LEU A 158 9.74 -11.70 7.56
N PHE A 159 10.01 -11.29 8.79
CA PHE A 159 9.09 -10.47 9.57
C PHE A 159 8.87 -9.10 8.88
N GLU A 160 9.92 -8.44 8.42
CA GLU A 160 9.83 -7.16 7.68
C GLU A 160 8.96 -7.30 6.43
N TYR A 161 9.13 -8.39 5.69
CA TYR A 161 8.29 -8.66 4.52
C TYR A 161 6.81 -8.77 4.89
N PHE A 162 6.49 -9.59 5.91
CA PHE A 162 5.10 -9.74 6.35
C PHE A 162 4.54 -8.41 6.86
N PHE A 163 5.33 -7.63 7.58
CA PHE A 163 4.93 -6.33 8.07
C PHE A 163 4.56 -5.36 6.94
N VAL A 164 5.32 -5.34 5.85
CA VAL A 164 5.06 -4.47 4.69
C VAL A 164 3.79 -4.89 3.94
N TYR A 165 3.50 -6.19 3.88
CA TYR A 165 2.45 -6.73 3.01
C TYR A 165 1.18 -7.21 3.74
N SER A 166 1.15 -7.26 5.08
CA SER A 166 -0.06 -7.58 5.84
C SER A 166 -0.92 -6.33 6.07
N SER A 167 -2.21 -6.44 5.77
CA SER A 167 -3.21 -5.40 6.06
C SER A 167 -3.71 -5.40 7.51
N GLU A 168 -3.16 -6.29 8.37
CA GLU A 168 -3.68 -6.54 9.73
C GLU A 168 -3.26 -5.50 10.78
N TYR A 169 -2.48 -4.48 10.42
CA TYR A 169 -1.97 -3.47 11.36
C TYR A 169 -2.79 -2.17 11.35
N GLU A 170 -4.07 -2.21 11.03
CA GLU A 170 -4.93 -1.01 11.01
C GLU A 170 -5.20 -0.39 12.39
N GLU A 171 -4.96 -1.13 13.49
CA GLU A 171 -5.13 -0.63 14.86
C GLU A 171 -3.82 -0.75 15.66
N LEU A 172 -2.83 0.08 15.34
CA LEU A 172 -1.69 0.25 16.25
C LEU A 172 -2.11 1.17 17.41
N ASP A 173 -1.91 0.66 18.62
CA ASP A 173 -2.07 1.44 19.85
C ASP A 173 -0.87 2.41 19.96
N LEU A 174 -1.06 3.63 19.44
CA LEU A 174 -0.05 4.68 19.45
C LEU A 174 -0.12 5.44 20.79
N GLU A 175 1.01 5.64 21.43
CA GLU A 175 1.13 6.38 22.69
C GLU A 175 1.66 7.80 22.44
N PRO A 176 1.06 8.83 23.05
CA PRO A 176 1.60 10.18 22.98
C PRO A 176 2.83 10.32 23.88
N LEU A 177 3.99 10.56 23.28
CA LEU A 177 5.27 10.72 23.99
C LEU A 177 5.89 12.08 23.70
N ASP A 178 6.59 12.63 24.70
CA ASP A 178 7.36 13.86 24.55
C ASP A 178 8.48 13.68 23.53
N ALA A 179 8.48 14.54 22.51
CA ALA A 179 9.36 14.39 21.35
C ALA A 179 10.84 14.54 21.73
N ASP A 180 11.19 15.54 22.54
CA ASP A 180 12.59 15.80 22.94
C ASP A 180 13.16 14.64 23.75
N THR A 181 12.38 14.14 24.72
CA THR A 181 12.79 13.01 25.56
C THR A 181 12.96 11.74 24.74
N LEU A 182 11.98 11.40 23.91
CA LEU A 182 11.99 10.18 23.12
C LEU A 182 13.14 10.13 22.13
N PHE A 183 13.25 11.14 21.26
CA PHE A 183 14.29 11.16 20.22
C PHE A 183 15.67 11.41 20.83
N GLY A 184 15.78 12.17 21.93
CA GLY A 184 17.02 12.35 22.67
C GLY A 184 17.57 11.03 23.20
N GLN A 185 16.73 10.19 23.81
CA GLN A 185 17.13 8.87 24.32
C GLN A 185 17.53 7.92 23.18
N ILE A 186 16.65 7.73 22.19
CA ILE A 186 16.90 6.80 21.09
C ILE A 186 18.16 7.21 20.32
N LEU A 187 18.27 8.46 19.89
CA LEU A 187 19.42 8.91 19.10
C LEU A 187 20.73 8.82 19.87
N THR A 188 20.73 9.10 21.17
CA THR A 188 21.95 8.97 21.98
C THR A 188 22.48 7.54 21.96
N GLU A 189 21.63 6.54 22.10
CA GLU A 189 22.02 5.13 22.07
C GLU A 189 22.66 4.74 20.71
N TYR A 190 22.00 5.10 19.61
CA TYR A 190 22.51 4.79 18.26
C TYR A 190 23.77 5.57 17.92
N ILE A 191 23.90 6.83 18.34
CA ILE A 191 25.12 7.64 18.14
C ILE A 191 26.30 7.01 18.86
N LEU A 192 26.17 6.68 20.15
CA LEU A 192 27.22 6.00 20.92
C LEU A 192 27.64 4.68 20.27
N SER A 193 26.68 3.93 19.73
CA SER A 193 26.96 2.69 19.03
C SER A 193 27.72 2.93 17.72
N LEU A 194 27.36 3.94 16.91
CA LEU A 194 28.06 4.32 15.69
C LEU A 194 29.50 4.81 15.99
N GLU A 195 29.68 5.63 17.00
CA GLU A 195 31.01 6.10 17.42
C GLU A 195 31.90 4.94 17.88
N SER A 196 31.34 3.95 18.60
CA SER A 196 32.06 2.73 18.98
C SER A 196 32.52 1.90 17.78
N GLN A 197 31.83 2.00 16.64
CA GLN A 197 32.18 1.36 15.37
C GLN A 197 33.14 2.20 14.53
N GLY A 198 33.57 3.36 15.01
CA GLY A 198 34.55 4.23 14.39
C GLY A 198 33.99 5.30 13.44
N PHE A 199 32.69 5.57 13.49
CA PHE A 199 32.10 6.71 12.77
C PHE A 199 32.34 8.02 13.50
N VAL A 200 32.51 9.10 12.75
CA VAL A 200 32.47 10.46 13.27
C VAL A 200 31.06 11.01 13.05
N VAL A 201 30.32 11.25 14.13
CA VAL A 201 28.94 11.71 14.07
C VAL A 201 28.85 13.18 14.42
N ASN A 202 28.34 13.98 13.49
CA ASN A 202 28.05 15.40 13.70
C ASN A 202 26.54 15.56 13.95
N THR A 203 26.21 16.17 15.10
CA THR A 203 24.82 16.29 15.54
C THR A 203 24.38 17.75 15.62
N ASN A 204 23.15 18.01 15.11
CA ASN A 204 22.53 19.33 15.24
C ASN A 204 21.08 19.13 15.73
N PHE A 205 20.87 19.19 17.03
CA PHE A 205 19.58 18.99 17.68
C PHE A 205 19.00 20.31 18.16
N CYS A 206 17.85 20.68 17.61
CA CYS A 206 17.03 21.76 18.12
C CYS A 206 15.95 21.18 19.02
N SER A 207 15.64 21.86 20.13
CA SER A 207 14.51 21.45 20.96
C SER A 207 13.20 21.55 20.20
N VAL A 208 12.40 20.49 20.24
CA VAL A 208 11.11 20.35 19.55
C VAL A 208 10.02 20.19 20.61
N ASN A 209 9.50 21.30 21.10
CA ASN A 209 8.39 21.25 22.05
C ASN A 209 7.14 20.65 21.38
N GLY A 210 6.65 19.51 21.87
CA GLY A 210 5.47 18.81 21.38
C GLY A 210 5.49 17.33 21.70
N THR A 211 4.36 16.67 21.46
CA THR A 211 4.24 15.22 21.59
C THR A 211 4.11 14.57 20.21
N VAL A 212 4.57 13.33 20.09
CA VAL A 212 4.38 12.49 18.91
C VAL A 212 3.63 11.23 19.31
N ASN A 213 2.70 10.81 18.49
CA ASN A 213 1.98 9.55 18.70
C ASN A 213 2.77 8.42 18.04
N VAL A 214 3.38 7.55 18.85
CA VAL A 214 4.26 6.50 18.35
C VAL A 214 4.09 5.19 19.11
N LYS A 215 4.52 4.09 18.46
CA LYS A 215 4.77 2.81 19.10
C LYS A 215 6.28 2.57 19.15
N ILE A 216 6.83 2.50 20.36
CA ILE A 216 8.29 2.48 20.59
C ILE A 216 8.96 1.33 19.83
N GLU A 217 8.39 0.13 19.85
CA GLU A 217 8.98 -1.05 19.18
C GLU A 217 9.07 -0.87 17.67
N MET A 218 8.11 -0.15 17.08
CA MET A 218 8.12 0.16 15.65
C MET A 218 9.14 1.25 15.32
N LEU A 219 9.26 2.24 16.19
CA LEU A 219 10.25 3.29 16.06
C LEU A 219 11.67 2.73 16.14
N GLN A 220 11.94 1.84 17.12
CA GLN A 220 13.23 1.14 17.24
C GLN A 220 13.59 0.39 15.96
N ARG A 221 12.63 -0.25 15.30
CA ARG A 221 12.85 -0.91 14.00
C ARG A 221 13.28 0.02 12.90
N ILE A 222 12.71 1.24 12.83
CA ILE A 222 13.18 2.25 11.87
C ILE A 222 14.66 2.52 12.10
N PHE A 223 15.05 2.77 13.34
CA PHE A 223 16.43 3.07 13.67
C PHE A 223 17.36 1.88 13.46
N ASP A 224 16.96 0.66 13.80
CA ASP A 224 17.72 -0.56 13.52
C ASP A 224 17.99 -0.74 12.02
N ASN A 225 16.99 -0.50 11.18
CA ASN A 225 17.13 -0.57 9.73
C ASN A 225 18.08 0.50 9.20
N ILE A 226 17.95 1.74 9.65
CA ILE A 226 18.85 2.83 9.26
C ILE A 226 20.26 2.54 9.76
N TYR A 227 20.44 2.14 11.02
CA TYR A 227 21.71 1.78 11.61
C TYR A 227 22.41 0.65 10.85
N SER A 228 21.71 -0.43 10.54
CA SER A 228 22.22 -1.54 9.74
C SER A 228 22.69 -1.09 8.35
N ASN A 229 21.94 -0.16 7.72
CA ASN A 229 22.32 0.42 6.43
C ASN A 229 23.59 1.27 6.55
N LEU A 230 23.70 2.10 7.58
CA LEU A 230 24.90 2.89 7.84
C LEU A 230 26.13 2.01 8.02
N LEU A 231 26.05 0.94 8.82
CA LEU A 231 27.17 0.01 9.01
C LEU A 231 27.61 -0.68 7.72
N LYS A 232 26.68 -0.97 6.80
CA LYS A 232 26.96 -1.68 5.55
C LYS A 232 27.46 -0.78 4.43
N TYR A 233 26.94 0.44 4.36
CA TYR A 233 27.09 1.25 3.15
C TYR A 233 27.75 2.61 3.37
N ALA A 234 27.87 3.11 4.61
CA ALA A 234 28.50 4.40 4.85
C ALA A 234 30.02 4.33 4.86
N ASP A 235 30.66 5.38 4.33
CA ASP A 235 32.12 5.57 4.40
C ASP A 235 32.51 6.07 5.80
N LYS A 236 33.20 5.21 6.57
CA LYS A 236 33.66 5.53 7.93
C LYS A 236 34.69 6.64 8.00
N SER A 237 35.34 6.98 6.88
CA SER A 237 36.30 8.07 6.83
C SER A 237 35.67 9.45 6.70
N LYS A 238 34.36 9.50 6.53
CA LYS A 238 33.56 10.72 6.35
C LYS A 238 32.60 10.92 7.51
N GLU A 239 32.24 12.18 7.74
CA GLU A 239 31.28 12.54 8.78
C GLU A 239 29.86 12.07 8.42
N LEU A 240 29.17 11.57 9.42
CA LEU A 240 27.74 11.28 9.38
C LEU A 240 27.02 12.43 10.09
N ASN A 241 26.05 13.04 9.41
CA ASN A 241 25.30 14.16 9.96
C ASN A 241 23.91 13.70 10.41
N ILE A 242 23.54 14.06 11.64
CA ILE A 242 22.19 13.83 12.20
C ILE A 242 21.63 15.16 12.68
N SER A 243 20.46 15.53 12.20
CA SER A 243 19.78 16.74 12.64
C SER A 243 18.34 16.47 13.02
N VAL A 244 17.88 17.13 14.09
CA VAL A 244 16.49 17.13 14.54
C VAL A 244 16.05 18.57 14.71
N TYR A 245 14.95 18.91 14.05
CA TYR A 245 14.40 20.26 14.10
C TYR A 245 12.89 20.25 13.87
N LYS A 246 12.24 21.34 14.20
CA LYS A 246 10.82 21.55 13.94
C LYS A 246 10.63 22.36 12.67
N GLU A 247 9.75 21.90 11.81
CA GLU A 247 9.28 22.61 10.61
C GLU A 247 7.74 22.58 10.62
N ASP A 248 7.13 23.76 10.73
CA ASP A 248 5.68 23.89 10.89
C ASP A 248 5.15 23.03 12.07
N ASN A 249 4.30 22.07 11.77
CA ASN A 249 3.71 21.14 12.75
C ASN A 249 4.36 19.77 12.73
N PHE A 250 5.58 19.66 12.19
CA PHE A 250 6.32 18.40 12.10
C PHE A 250 7.66 18.46 12.82
N LEU A 251 7.99 17.36 13.47
CA LEU A 251 9.37 17.05 13.85
C LEU A 251 10.04 16.42 12.63
N ILE A 252 11.16 17.00 12.21
CA ILE A 252 11.99 16.48 11.13
C ILE A 252 13.26 15.89 11.72
N LEU A 253 13.48 14.61 11.41
CA LEU A 253 14.76 13.94 11.71
C LEU A 253 15.41 13.63 10.36
N LYS A 254 16.60 14.19 10.16
CA LYS A 254 17.37 14.06 8.94
C LYS A 254 18.72 13.43 9.23
N MET A 255 19.07 12.38 8.50
CA MET A 255 20.37 11.72 8.55
C MET A 255 20.99 11.71 7.17
N SER A 256 22.29 12.02 7.09
CA SER A 256 23.03 11.93 5.83
C SER A 256 24.45 11.41 6.01
N ASN A 257 24.88 10.58 5.07
CA ASN A 257 26.22 10.00 5.05
C ASN A 257 26.77 9.90 3.62
N THR A 258 28.09 9.91 3.49
CA THR A 258 28.76 9.55 2.23
C THR A 258 28.71 8.03 2.07
N VAL A 259 28.38 7.58 0.86
CA VAL A 259 28.34 6.14 0.51
C VAL A 259 29.76 5.63 0.28
N SER A 260 30.08 4.46 0.83
CA SER A 260 31.38 3.81 0.62
C SER A 260 31.59 3.42 -0.84
N PRO A 261 32.75 3.71 -1.43
CA PRO A 261 33.08 3.28 -2.80
C PRO A 261 33.20 1.76 -2.96
N GLU A 262 33.39 1.02 -1.87
CA GLU A 262 33.49 -0.45 -1.85
C GLU A 262 32.12 -1.15 -1.72
N ARG A 263 31.02 -0.42 -1.87
CA ARG A 263 29.65 -0.93 -1.74
C ARG A 263 29.36 -2.04 -2.75
N ASN A 264 28.84 -3.16 -2.26
CA ASN A 264 28.29 -4.25 -3.09
C ASN A 264 26.81 -3.93 -3.45
N GLU A 265 26.56 -3.48 -4.67
CA GLU A 265 25.20 -3.12 -5.13
C GLU A 265 24.20 -4.31 -5.15
N ASN A 266 24.70 -5.54 -5.25
CA ASN A 266 23.89 -6.75 -5.33
C ASN A 266 23.25 -7.20 -4.00
N GLU A 267 23.54 -6.56 -2.87
CA GLU A 267 23.06 -6.95 -1.55
C GLU A 267 21.91 -6.08 -1.03
N SER A 268 21.48 -5.06 -1.78
CA SER A 268 20.42 -4.16 -1.34
C SER A 268 19.04 -4.70 -1.75
N THR A 269 18.32 -5.26 -0.80
CA THR A 269 16.94 -5.77 -1.02
C THR A 269 15.86 -4.69 -0.95
N ASN A 270 16.19 -3.45 -0.60
CA ASN A 270 15.26 -2.33 -0.34
C ASN A 270 14.11 -2.65 0.65
N ILE A 271 14.10 -3.85 1.24
CA ILE A 271 13.05 -4.30 2.17
C ILE A 271 13.04 -3.41 3.40
N GLY A 272 14.21 -3.16 4.02
CA GLY A 272 14.32 -2.33 5.21
C GLY A 272 13.83 -0.89 5.01
N LEU A 273 14.12 -0.26 3.86
CA LEU A 273 13.63 1.09 3.55
C LEU A 273 12.11 1.11 3.31
N ASN A 274 11.56 0.06 2.69
CA ASN A 274 10.11 -0.09 2.53
C ASN A 274 9.42 -0.31 3.88
N THR A 275 10.03 -1.09 4.78
CA THR A 275 9.57 -1.26 6.15
C THR A 275 9.53 0.08 6.90
N CYS A 276 10.59 0.89 6.80
CA CYS A 276 10.63 2.22 7.40
C CYS A 276 9.49 3.11 6.87
N ARG A 277 9.27 3.12 5.55
CA ARG A 277 8.18 3.89 4.93
C ARG A 277 6.82 3.47 5.47
N ARG A 278 6.56 2.16 5.52
CA ARG A 278 5.30 1.62 6.02
C ARG A 278 5.08 1.94 7.50
N ILE A 279 6.11 1.81 8.33
CA ILE A 279 6.03 2.19 9.75
C ILE A 279 5.69 3.68 9.89
N MET A 280 6.33 4.55 9.11
CA MET A 280 6.05 5.98 9.17
C MET A 280 4.64 6.33 8.71
N GLU A 281 4.10 5.66 7.69
CA GLU A 281 2.70 5.79 7.27
C GLU A 281 1.72 5.47 8.41
N TYR A 282 1.97 4.40 9.20
CA TYR A 282 1.18 4.07 10.38
C TYR A 282 1.26 5.12 11.50
N HIS A 283 2.37 5.85 11.57
CA HIS A 283 2.55 6.95 12.51
C HIS A 283 2.03 8.30 11.97
N ASN A 284 1.26 8.30 10.88
CA ASN A 284 0.81 9.51 10.18
C ASN A 284 1.96 10.46 9.81
N GLY A 285 3.14 9.89 9.57
CA GLY A 285 4.36 10.58 9.17
C GLY A 285 4.77 10.26 7.73
N SER A 286 5.97 10.68 7.35
CA SER A 286 6.57 10.31 6.06
C SER A 286 8.02 9.88 6.20
N PHE A 287 8.46 9.02 5.28
CA PHE A 287 9.83 8.53 5.16
C PHE A 287 10.32 8.74 3.73
N GLU A 288 11.40 9.48 3.60
CA GLU A 288 12.09 9.68 2.33
C GLU A 288 13.54 9.20 2.46
N ALA A 289 14.02 8.47 1.45
CA ALA A 289 15.41 8.04 1.36
C ALA A 289 15.88 8.24 -0.08
N ASN A 290 16.92 9.03 -0.25
CA ASN A 290 17.45 9.42 -1.54
C ASN A 290 18.97 9.31 -1.54
N GLU A 291 19.54 8.89 -2.69
CA GLU A 291 20.97 8.94 -2.94
C GLU A 291 21.24 9.88 -4.10
N LYS A 292 22.09 10.87 -3.85
CA LYS A 292 22.51 11.84 -4.86
C LYS A 292 23.97 12.23 -4.66
N ASP A 293 24.72 12.22 -5.74
CA ASP A 293 26.14 12.62 -5.74
C ASP A 293 27.01 11.87 -4.68
N GLY A 294 26.71 10.58 -4.42
CA GLY A 294 27.40 9.76 -3.44
C GLY A 294 27.05 10.07 -1.99
N ILE A 295 26.02 10.88 -1.74
CA ILE A 295 25.47 11.15 -0.42
C ILE A 295 24.12 10.44 -0.33
N PHE A 296 23.96 9.58 0.68
CA PHE A 296 22.69 8.98 1.04
C PHE A 296 22.04 9.80 2.15
N GLU A 297 20.79 10.16 1.94
CA GLU A 297 20.02 11.00 2.86
C GLU A 297 18.72 10.33 3.21
N VAL A 298 18.39 10.31 4.49
CA VAL A 298 17.11 9.84 5.04
C VAL A 298 16.44 10.98 5.78
N VAL A 299 15.15 11.18 5.51
CA VAL A 299 14.31 12.18 6.18
C VAL A 299 13.06 11.50 6.73
N LEU A 300 12.85 11.63 8.05
CA LEU A 300 11.64 11.20 8.74
C LEU A 300 10.88 12.43 9.20
N LYS A 301 9.56 12.46 8.96
CA LYS A 301 8.66 13.53 9.41
C LYS A 301 7.58 12.95 10.31
N PHE A 302 7.54 13.38 11.55
CA PHE A 302 6.53 13.00 12.53
C PHE A 302 5.58 14.17 12.77
N MET A 303 4.28 13.91 12.79
CA MET A 303 3.29 14.92 13.11
C MET A 303 3.34 15.23 14.62
N LEU A 304 3.45 16.52 14.98
CA LEU A 304 3.37 16.98 16.36
C LEU A 304 1.91 17.23 16.75
N VAL A 305 1.57 16.79 17.95
CA VAL A 305 0.25 16.92 18.57
C VAL A 305 0.28 17.92 19.69
#